data_8b81cd10fad83201129da0bb0f66e38d
#
_entry.id   8b81cd10fad83201129da0bb0f66e38d
#
_cell.length_a   1.000
_cell.length_b   1.000
_cell.length_c   1.000
_cell.angle_alpha   90.00
_cell.angle_beta   90.00
_cell.angle_gamma   90.00
#
_symmetry.space_group_name_H-M   'P 1'
#
loop_
_entity.id
_entity.type
_entity.pdbx_description
1 polymer ?
#
loop_
_entity_poly.entity_id
_entity_poly.type
_entity_poly.pdbx_seq_one_letter_code
_entity_poly.pdbx_strand_id
1 'polypeptide(L)'
;MPLLTLRNIQLSYGAAPLLHGVELSIDKGERLCLVGRNGAGKSTLMKVIAGEVTADDGQIEKPQGLTIARLVQEVPADTDGSVYDVVAQGLGDIGALLAEYTHLGHALGDGDDKVLDRFTYLQGEIDGRNGWELAQRVETILSRLQLDGDQQFSGLSGGMKRRVLLAQSLVQAPDILLLDEPTNHLDIEAIDWLEEFFKSWSGTLIFITHDRAFVRALATRIIELDRGKLTSWPGNYEKYLTGKQQQLDAEEKANAEFDKKLSQEEVWIRQGIKARRTRNEGRVRALKALRNERAGRRERQGKVALNIQAGDQSGKLVLEAKHVSYGHDDLAIVNDFSTAILRGDRIGIVGPNGCGKSTLLKLLLGKLAPQSGEIKQGTQLEVAYFDQLRNTLDEKKTVIENVVEGSDFIDINGKQKHVVGYLQDFLFEPARIRQPVKSLSGGERNRLLLAKLFTRSFNLLVLDEPTNDLDAETLELLEEQLVQYQGTLLLVSHDREFLDNVVTSTLVFENGELNEYVGGYQDWLRQRPSAASSAPSASAKAPKEEKAKPPAAAKKKLSYKDQQELDKLPSQIETLEQEIEQCHTALNDPDLYQTDPKAFQRYTEQSQKAESALEVAFNRWQELDSQ
;
A
#
# COMPACT_ATOMS: atom_id res chain seq x y z
N MET A 1 33.03 -9.91 13.41
CA MET A 1 32.65 -11.28 12.99
C MET A 1 31.17 -11.27 12.71
N PRO A 2 30.72 -11.84 11.61
CA PRO A 2 29.32 -11.91 11.29
C PRO A 2 28.54 -12.66 12.39
N LEU A 3 27.33 -12.19 12.69
CA LEU A 3 26.40 -12.87 13.60
C LEU A 3 25.82 -14.14 12.99
N LEU A 4 25.62 -14.14 11.66
CA LEU A 4 25.04 -15.27 10.96
C LEU A 4 25.58 -15.28 9.53
N THR A 5 25.92 -16.48 9.01
CA THR A 5 26.34 -16.66 7.63
C THR A 5 25.57 -17.80 6.99
N LEU A 6 24.93 -17.52 5.86
CA LEU A 6 24.32 -18.50 4.98
C LEU A 6 25.32 -18.85 3.87
N ARG A 7 25.54 -20.14 3.63
CA ARG A 7 26.42 -20.62 2.56
C ARG A 7 25.71 -21.60 1.65
N ASN A 8 25.62 -21.24 0.38
CA ASN A 8 25.09 -22.07 -0.70
C ASN A 8 23.69 -22.64 -0.40
N ILE A 9 22.81 -21.85 0.21
CA ILE A 9 21.46 -22.30 0.57
C ILE A 9 20.64 -22.58 -0.68
N GLN A 10 20.06 -23.78 -0.74
CA GLN A 10 19.19 -24.23 -1.81
C GLN A 10 17.85 -24.68 -1.22
N LEU A 11 16.76 -24.28 -1.86
CA LEU A 11 15.40 -24.69 -1.47
C LEU A 11 14.48 -24.67 -2.68
N SER A 12 13.68 -25.72 -2.85
CA SER A 12 12.68 -25.81 -3.91
C SER A 12 11.38 -26.40 -3.44
N TYR A 13 10.26 -25.84 -3.93
CA TYR A 13 8.91 -26.40 -3.78
C TYR A 13 8.38 -26.77 -5.16
N GLY A 14 8.85 -27.88 -5.73
CA GLY A 14 8.44 -28.37 -7.05
C GLY A 14 9.50 -28.20 -8.13
N ALA A 15 9.12 -27.82 -9.36
CA ALA A 15 10.00 -27.88 -10.53
C ALA A 15 11.07 -26.78 -10.60
N ALA A 16 10.85 -25.62 -10.01
CA ALA A 16 11.78 -24.50 -10.06
C ALA A 16 12.36 -24.18 -8.66
N PRO A 17 13.70 -24.01 -8.53
CA PRO A 17 14.31 -23.65 -7.26
C PRO A 17 13.84 -22.24 -6.83
N LEU A 18 13.38 -22.14 -5.57
CA LEU A 18 13.01 -20.89 -4.94
C LEU A 18 14.24 -20.11 -4.46
N LEU A 19 15.20 -20.83 -3.86
CA LEU A 19 16.52 -20.32 -3.46
C LEU A 19 17.59 -21.16 -4.18
N HIS A 20 18.55 -20.51 -4.80
CA HIS A 20 19.57 -21.18 -5.59
C HIS A 20 20.97 -20.64 -5.29
N GLY A 21 21.70 -21.35 -4.43
CA GLY A 21 23.04 -20.98 -4.04
C GLY A 21 23.11 -19.64 -3.30
N VAL A 22 22.20 -19.43 -2.35
CA VAL A 22 22.10 -18.17 -1.62
C VAL A 22 23.24 -18.03 -0.62
N GLU A 23 23.96 -16.91 -0.70
CA GLU A 23 25.03 -16.53 0.22
C GLU A 23 24.68 -15.21 0.90
N LEU A 24 24.77 -15.16 2.22
CA LEU A 24 24.49 -13.97 3.00
C LEU A 24 25.31 -13.97 4.28
N SER A 25 25.96 -12.85 4.58
CA SER A 25 26.62 -12.59 5.86
C SER A 25 25.95 -11.40 6.53
N ILE A 26 25.64 -11.52 7.80
CA ILE A 26 24.89 -10.53 8.60
C ILE A 26 25.79 -10.12 9.78
N ASP A 27 26.09 -8.84 9.89
CA ASP A 27 26.88 -8.27 10.97
C ASP A 27 26.00 -7.70 12.10
N LYS A 28 26.58 -7.55 13.28
CA LYS A 28 25.87 -7.01 14.46
C LYS A 28 25.46 -5.55 14.24
N GLY A 29 24.20 -5.24 14.55
CA GLY A 29 23.65 -3.89 14.45
C GLY A 29 23.29 -3.45 13.02
N GLU A 30 23.40 -4.35 12.02
CA GLU A 30 22.91 -4.07 10.67
C GLU A 30 21.39 -4.01 10.63
N ARG A 31 20.87 -3.17 9.73
CA ARG A 31 19.46 -3.08 9.39
C ARG A 31 19.29 -3.43 7.93
N LEU A 32 18.96 -4.69 7.69
CA LEU A 32 18.91 -5.31 6.37
C LEU A 32 17.47 -5.27 5.85
N CYS A 33 17.23 -4.59 4.74
CA CYS A 33 15.96 -4.67 4.03
C CYS A 33 16.04 -5.74 2.94
N LEU A 34 15.17 -6.74 3.00
CA LEU A 34 15.04 -7.78 1.98
C LEU A 34 13.95 -7.40 0.99
N VAL A 35 14.36 -7.04 -0.22
CA VAL A 35 13.48 -6.65 -1.34
C VAL A 35 13.40 -7.73 -2.40
N GLY A 36 12.38 -7.69 -3.23
CA GLY A 36 12.15 -8.62 -4.34
C GLY A 36 10.66 -8.79 -4.62
N ARG A 37 10.34 -9.39 -5.76
CA ARG A 37 8.97 -9.60 -6.19
C ARG A 37 8.17 -10.46 -5.21
N ASN A 38 6.85 -10.30 -5.22
CA ASN A 38 5.96 -11.21 -4.48
C ASN A 38 6.09 -12.63 -5.04
N GLY A 39 6.24 -13.60 -4.12
CA GLY A 39 6.50 -14.99 -4.48
C GLY A 39 7.97 -15.33 -4.77
N ALA A 40 8.90 -14.38 -4.72
CA ALA A 40 10.34 -14.64 -4.92
C ALA A 40 10.98 -15.50 -3.83
N GLY A 41 10.31 -15.68 -2.67
CA GLY A 41 10.83 -16.48 -1.56
C GLY A 41 11.36 -15.67 -0.38
N LYS A 42 11.04 -14.38 -0.28
CA LYS A 42 11.49 -13.50 0.82
C LYS A 42 11.11 -14.04 2.21
N SER A 43 9.81 -14.28 2.45
CA SER A 43 9.32 -14.82 3.71
C SER A 43 9.84 -16.24 3.99
N THR A 44 10.06 -17.03 2.92
CA THR A 44 10.67 -18.36 3.05
C THR A 44 12.14 -18.26 3.49
N LEU A 45 12.90 -17.32 2.93
CA LEU A 45 14.27 -17.06 3.37
C LEU A 45 14.31 -16.63 4.84
N MET A 46 13.38 -15.78 5.29
CA MET A 46 13.26 -15.44 6.72
C MET A 46 12.97 -16.67 7.58
N LYS A 47 12.08 -17.57 7.15
CA LYS A 47 11.81 -18.83 7.85
C LYS A 47 13.03 -19.74 7.92
N VAL A 48 13.86 -19.76 6.87
CA VAL A 48 15.13 -20.49 6.86
C VAL A 48 16.12 -19.88 7.85
N ILE A 49 16.23 -18.54 7.91
CA ILE A 49 17.07 -17.83 8.87
C ILE A 49 16.58 -18.08 10.31
N ALA A 50 15.28 -18.08 10.55
CA ALA A 50 14.67 -18.39 11.86
C ALA A 50 14.87 -19.86 12.26
N GLY A 51 15.16 -20.75 11.30
CA GLY A 51 15.26 -22.21 11.55
C GLY A 51 13.89 -22.92 11.53
N GLU A 52 12.84 -22.26 11.06
CA GLU A 52 11.49 -22.84 10.94
C GLU A 52 11.37 -23.75 9.70
N VAL A 53 12.19 -23.50 8.68
CA VAL A 53 12.26 -24.28 7.44
C VAL A 53 13.69 -24.72 7.24
N THR A 54 13.89 -26.03 7.01
CA THR A 54 15.18 -26.60 6.67
C THR A 54 15.42 -26.44 5.17
N ALA A 55 16.60 -25.93 4.78
CA ALA A 55 17.02 -25.88 3.38
C ALA A 55 17.29 -27.28 2.84
N ASP A 56 17.13 -27.48 1.52
CA ASP A 56 17.41 -28.74 0.85
C ASP A 56 18.95 -29.01 0.82
N ASP A 57 19.76 -27.94 0.70
CA ASP A 57 21.23 -28.00 0.71
C ASP A 57 21.80 -26.67 1.23
N GLY A 58 23.05 -26.67 1.66
CA GLY A 58 23.76 -25.54 2.19
C GLY A 58 23.93 -25.56 3.70
N GLN A 59 24.56 -24.53 4.26
CA GLN A 59 24.90 -24.45 5.68
C GLN A 59 24.54 -23.08 6.26
N ILE A 60 24.05 -23.10 7.50
CA ILE A 60 23.81 -21.89 8.30
C ILE A 60 24.81 -21.90 9.44
N GLU A 61 25.78 -21.00 9.39
CA GLU A 61 26.77 -20.82 10.44
C GLU A 61 26.29 -19.75 11.41
N LYS A 62 26.10 -20.09 12.67
CA LYS A 62 25.71 -19.18 13.76
C LYS A 62 26.45 -19.53 15.05
N PRO A 63 26.80 -18.54 15.88
CA PRO A 63 27.36 -18.79 17.22
C PRO A 63 26.37 -19.57 18.09
N GLN A 64 26.91 -20.35 19.04
CA GLN A 64 26.06 -20.96 20.08
C GLN A 64 25.39 -19.87 20.91
N GLY A 65 24.08 -20.02 21.17
CA GLY A 65 23.31 -19.07 21.97
C GLY A 65 22.77 -17.85 21.19
N LEU A 66 22.97 -17.76 19.86
CA LEU A 66 22.36 -16.71 19.07
C LEU A 66 20.84 -16.82 19.11
N THR A 67 20.19 -15.76 19.55
CA THR A 67 18.73 -15.67 19.65
C THR A 67 18.14 -14.93 18.46
N ILE A 68 17.18 -15.56 17.79
CA ILE A 68 16.47 -15.00 16.62
C ILE A 68 14.99 -15.00 16.97
N ALA A 69 14.36 -13.83 16.92
CA ALA A 69 12.91 -13.72 17.04
C ALA A 69 12.30 -13.25 15.71
N ARG A 70 11.09 -13.69 15.44
CA ARG A 70 10.33 -13.28 14.26
C ARG A 70 8.97 -12.72 14.67
N LEU A 71 8.66 -11.52 14.19
CA LEU A 71 7.32 -10.97 14.29
C LEU A 71 6.39 -11.70 13.31
N VAL A 72 5.32 -12.26 13.83
CA VAL A 72 4.30 -12.96 13.03
C VAL A 72 3.53 -11.93 12.18
N GLN A 73 3.31 -12.25 10.92
CA GLN A 73 2.66 -11.36 9.95
C GLN A 73 1.21 -11.08 10.29
N GLU A 74 0.46 -12.13 10.66
CA GLU A 74 -0.95 -12.03 11.05
C GLU A 74 -1.11 -12.19 12.56
N VAL A 75 -2.07 -11.48 13.13
CA VAL A 75 -2.47 -11.66 14.53
C VAL A 75 -3.16 -13.02 14.64
N PRO A 76 -2.66 -13.96 15.45
CA PRO A 76 -3.33 -15.25 15.61
C PRO A 76 -4.75 -15.05 16.15
N ALA A 77 -5.72 -15.73 15.53
CA ALA A 77 -7.15 -15.57 15.85
C ALA A 77 -7.47 -16.00 17.30
N ASP A 78 -6.69 -16.93 17.86
CA ASP A 78 -6.91 -17.54 19.17
C ASP A 78 -6.09 -16.87 20.29
N THR A 79 -5.59 -15.63 20.07
CA THR A 79 -4.83 -14.91 21.09
C THR A 79 -5.78 -14.23 22.05
N ASP A 80 -5.92 -14.82 23.24
CA ASP A 80 -6.72 -14.30 24.35
C ASP A 80 -5.83 -13.94 25.57
N GLY A 81 -6.39 -13.12 26.46
CA GLY A 81 -5.74 -12.71 27.71
C GLY A 81 -5.41 -11.22 27.76
N SER A 82 -4.74 -10.81 28.84
CA SER A 82 -4.23 -9.45 28.98
C SER A 82 -3.03 -9.20 28.07
N VAL A 83 -2.71 -7.94 27.84
CA VAL A 83 -1.48 -7.54 27.13
C VAL A 83 -0.24 -8.14 27.78
N TYR A 84 -0.20 -8.16 29.14
CA TYR A 84 0.90 -8.79 29.89
C TYR A 84 1.03 -10.28 29.55
N ASP A 85 -0.08 -11.02 29.52
CA ASP A 85 -0.09 -12.45 29.20
C ASP A 85 0.49 -12.74 27.82
N VAL A 86 0.02 -11.98 26.83
CA VAL A 86 0.48 -12.15 25.44
C VAL A 86 1.97 -11.85 25.32
N VAL A 87 2.47 -10.80 25.97
CA VAL A 87 3.90 -10.48 25.94
C VAL A 87 4.71 -11.53 26.69
N ALA A 88 4.26 -11.97 27.88
CA ALA A 88 4.93 -12.99 28.69
C ALA A 88 5.02 -14.34 27.95
N GLN A 89 4.04 -14.71 27.13
CA GLN A 89 4.09 -15.92 26.29
C GLN A 89 5.36 -15.98 25.41
N GLY A 90 5.93 -14.84 25.03
CA GLY A 90 7.20 -14.78 24.32
C GLY A 90 8.38 -15.42 25.07
N LEU A 91 8.26 -15.61 26.39
CA LEU A 91 9.27 -16.27 27.23
C LEU A 91 9.05 -17.79 27.37
N GLY A 92 8.06 -18.36 26.66
CA GLY A 92 7.72 -19.78 26.74
C GLY A 92 7.18 -20.19 28.13
N ASP A 93 7.61 -21.36 28.66
CA ASP A 93 7.06 -21.94 29.88
C ASP A 93 7.15 -20.99 31.08
N ILE A 94 8.25 -20.24 31.21
CA ILE A 94 8.41 -19.30 32.31
C ILE A 94 7.46 -18.11 32.19
N GLY A 95 7.14 -17.69 30.97
CA GLY A 95 6.14 -16.66 30.73
C GLY A 95 4.73 -17.07 31.19
N ALA A 96 4.36 -18.33 30.98
CA ALA A 96 3.09 -18.87 31.48
C ALA A 96 3.02 -18.86 33.03
N LEU A 97 4.13 -19.20 33.69
CA LEU A 97 4.21 -19.13 35.16
C LEU A 97 4.10 -17.68 35.66
N LEU A 98 4.74 -16.73 35.00
CA LEU A 98 4.66 -15.30 35.33
C LEU A 98 3.23 -14.75 35.15
N ALA A 99 2.56 -15.09 34.07
CA ALA A 99 1.18 -14.71 33.80
C ALA A 99 0.24 -15.27 34.89
N GLU A 100 0.35 -16.57 35.22
CA GLU A 100 -0.44 -17.20 36.28
C GLU A 100 -0.18 -16.55 37.63
N TYR A 101 1.09 -16.27 37.98
CA TYR A 101 1.48 -15.59 39.22
C TYR A 101 0.85 -14.20 39.34
N THR A 102 0.87 -13.40 38.25
CA THR A 102 0.28 -12.06 38.22
C THR A 102 -1.23 -12.14 38.44
N HIS A 103 -1.94 -13.04 37.75
CA HIS A 103 -3.38 -13.24 37.93
C HIS A 103 -3.75 -13.66 39.34
N LEU A 104 -3.02 -14.61 39.92
CA LEU A 104 -3.27 -15.03 41.31
C LEU A 104 -2.95 -13.92 42.31
N GLY A 105 -1.96 -13.06 42.03
CA GLY A 105 -1.65 -11.89 42.86
C GLY A 105 -2.83 -10.92 42.97
N HIS A 106 -3.57 -10.72 41.87
CA HIS A 106 -4.79 -9.91 41.89
C HIS A 106 -5.97 -10.60 42.61
N ALA A 107 -5.99 -11.93 42.68
CA ALA A 107 -7.04 -12.73 43.33
C ALA A 107 -6.79 -12.98 44.82
N LEU A 108 -5.60 -12.67 45.35
CA LEU A 108 -5.23 -12.91 46.78
C LEU A 108 -6.12 -12.17 47.80
N GLY A 109 -6.97 -11.22 47.37
CA GLY A 109 -7.92 -10.52 48.23
C GLY A 109 -9.08 -11.37 48.76
N ASP A 110 -9.35 -12.54 48.19
CA ASP A 110 -10.52 -13.38 48.50
C ASP A 110 -10.26 -14.44 49.59
N GLY A 111 -9.04 -14.58 50.10
CA GLY A 111 -8.72 -15.41 51.29
C GLY A 111 -8.85 -16.92 51.08
N ASP A 112 -8.69 -17.45 49.87
CA ASP A 112 -8.70 -18.88 49.57
C ASP A 112 -7.29 -19.50 49.80
N ASP A 113 -7.18 -20.41 50.78
CA ASP A 113 -5.92 -21.10 51.10
C ASP A 113 -5.30 -21.82 49.87
N LYS A 114 -6.11 -22.32 48.96
CA LYS A 114 -5.61 -22.97 47.74
C LYS A 114 -4.93 -21.98 46.76
N VAL A 115 -5.43 -20.76 46.70
CA VAL A 115 -4.84 -19.69 45.88
C VAL A 115 -3.47 -19.31 46.50
N LEU A 116 -3.39 -19.22 47.81
CA LEU A 116 -2.13 -18.91 48.52
C LEU A 116 -1.08 -20.01 48.35
N ASP A 117 -1.48 -21.29 48.45
CA ASP A 117 -0.58 -22.43 48.23
C ASP A 117 -0.05 -22.43 46.80
N ARG A 118 -0.92 -22.20 45.79
CA ARG A 118 -0.52 -22.13 44.39
C ARG A 118 0.39 -20.94 44.09
N PHE A 119 0.09 -19.78 44.65
CA PHE A 119 0.90 -18.57 44.53
C PHE A 119 2.32 -18.79 45.12
N THR A 120 2.43 -19.41 46.29
CA THR A 120 3.71 -19.74 46.94
C THR A 120 4.51 -20.76 46.12
N TYR A 121 3.84 -21.77 45.54
CA TYR A 121 4.47 -22.73 44.64
C TYR A 121 5.05 -22.03 43.40
N LEU A 122 4.26 -21.17 42.75
CA LEU A 122 4.71 -20.43 41.54
C LEU A 122 5.89 -19.51 41.89
N GLN A 123 5.85 -18.84 43.04
CA GLN A 123 6.97 -18.03 43.50
C GLN A 123 8.26 -18.84 43.57
N GLY A 124 8.22 -20.04 44.17
CA GLY A 124 9.37 -20.93 44.24
C GLY A 124 9.89 -21.40 42.89
N GLU A 125 8.98 -21.70 41.93
CA GLU A 125 9.36 -22.06 40.55
C GLU A 125 10.00 -20.88 39.80
N ILE A 126 9.47 -19.68 39.97
CA ILE A 126 10.00 -18.45 39.35
C ILE A 126 11.37 -18.11 39.95
N ASP A 127 11.53 -18.20 41.25
CA ASP A 127 12.82 -18.00 41.98
C ASP A 127 13.89 -19.00 41.46
N GLY A 128 13.51 -20.28 41.34
CA GLY A 128 14.43 -21.34 40.91
C GLY A 128 14.93 -21.17 39.47
N ARG A 129 14.21 -20.40 38.63
CA ARG A 129 14.52 -20.17 37.21
C ARG A 129 14.99 -18.75 36.91
N ASN A 130 15.31 -17.93 37.94
CA ASN A 130 15.61 -16.49 37.77
C ASN A 130 14.54 -15.70 37.03
N GLY A 131 13.27 -16.07 37.18
CA GLY A 131 12.15 -15.53 36.43
C GLY A 131 11.86 -14.07 36.70
N TRP A 132 12.27 -13.52 37.84
CA TRP A 132 12.02 -12.11 38.20
C TRP A 132 12.75 -11.12 37.28
N GLU A 133 13.94 -11.46 36.79
CA GLU A 133 14.62 -10.65 35.79
C GLU A 133 13.82 -10.59 34.48
N LEU A 134 13.16 -11.71 34.15
CA LEU A 134 12.30 -11.79 32.96
C LEU A 134 10.99 -11.03 33.16
N ALA A 135 10.39 -11.08 34.37
CA ALA A 135 9.24 -10.26 34.71
C ALA A 135 9.55 -8.76 34.59
N GLN A 136 10.67 -8.32 35.15
CA GLN A 136 11.12 -6.93 35.02
C GLN A 136 11.37 -6.54 33.56
N ARG A 137 11.82 -7.48 32.72
CA ARG A 137 11.99 -7.24 31.28
C ARG A 137 10.65 -7.06 30.58
N VAL A 138 9.61 -7.85 30.94
CA VAL A 138 8.24 -7.66 30.43
C VAL A 138 7.76 -6.26 30.75
N GLU A 139 7.83 -5.84 32.01
CA GLU A 139 7.42 -4.51 32.46
C GLU A 139 8.19 -3.38 31.75
N THR A 140 9.50 -3.56 31.60
CA THR A 140 10.35 -2.59 30.88
C THR A 140 9.93 -2.44 29.41
N ILE A 141 9.60 -3.55 28.76
CA ILE A 141 9.16 -3.53 27.35
C ILE A 141 7.78 -2.92 27.23
N LEU A 142 6.83 -3.30 28.09
CA LEU A 142 5.49 -2.71 28.12
C LEU A 142 5.56 -1.18 28.28
N SER A 143 6.35 -0.71 29.25
CA SER A 143 6.57 0.73 29.44
C SER A 143 7.20 1.41 28.24
N ARG A 144 8.22 0.78 27.62
CA ARG A 144 8.92 1.33 26.43
C ARG A 144 8.04 1.42 25.20
N LEU A 145 7.11 0.48 25.04
CA LEU A 145 6.16 0.43 23.96
C LEU A 145 4.84 1.15 24.28
N GLN A 146 4.75 1.77 25.46
CA GLN A 146 3.56 2.50 25.95
C GLN A 146 2.31 1.62 25.95
N LEU A 147 2.44 0.38 26.44
CA LEU A 147 1.38 -0.60 26.53
C LEU A 147 0.91 -0.71 27.99
N ASP A 148 -0.40 -0.77 28.16
CA ASP A 148 -1.01 -1.09 29.46
C ASP A 148 -1.16 -2.61 29.57
N GLY A 149 -0.45 -3.21 30.54
CA GLY A 149 -0.41 -4.65 30.73
C GLY A 149 -1.76 -5.28 31.10
N ASP A 150 -2.62 -4.54 31.79
CA ASP A 150 -3.91 -5.04 32.28
C ASP A 150 -5.01 -5.02 31.21
N GLN A 151 -4.79 -4.31 30.10
CA GLN A 151 -5.76 -4.19 29.02
C GLN A 151 -5.97 -5.51 28.29
N GLN A 152 -7.22 -5.83 27.94
CA GLN A 152 -7.55 -7.05 27.20
C GLN A 152 -7.10 -6.95 25.74
N PHE A 153 -6.34 -7.94 25.27
CA PHE A 153 -5.80 -7.97 23.90
C PHE A 153 -6.90 -7.96 22.82
N SER A 154 -8.02 -8.65 23.04
CA SER A 154 -9.14 -8.74 22.10
C SER A 154 -9.74 -7.37 21.77
N GLY A 155 -9.80 -6.44 22.72
CA GLY A 155 -10.36 -5.08 22.59
C GLY A 155 -9.44 -4.06 21.93
N LEU A 156 -8.18 -4.42 21.64
CA LEU A 156 -7.20 -3.49 21.07
C LEU A 156 -7.43 -3.21 19.58
N SER A 157 -7.05 -2.00 19.15
CA SER A 157 -6.94 -1.68 17.73
C SER A 157 -5.86 -2.54 17.03
N GLY A 158 -5.94 -2.67 15.70
CA GLY A 158 -4.96 -3.44 14.92
C GLY A 158 -3.52 -2.98 15.14
N GLY A 159 -3.29 -1.66 15.20
CA GLY A 159 -1.98 -1.08 15.49
C GLY A 159 -1.48 -1.43 16.89
N MET A 160 -2.35 -1.36 17.90
CA MET A 160 -1.99 -1.74 19.27
C MET A 160 -1.71 -3.24 19.38
N LYS A 161 -2.51 -4.10 18.74
CA LYS A 161 -2.23 -5.55 18.68
C LYS A 161 -0.85 -5.83 18.09
N ARG A 162 -0.47 -5.11 17.05
CA ARG A 162 0.85 -5.23 16.41
C ARG A 162 1.99 -4.80 17.37
N ARG A 163 1.79 -3.73 18.15
CA ARG A 163 2.74 -3.32 19.19
C ARG A 163 2.91 -4.39 20.26
N VAL A 164 1.82 -5.05 20.68
CA VAL A 164 1.87 -6.16 21.65
C VAL A 164 2.65 -7.35 21.10
N LEU A 165 2.41 -7.77 19.85
CA LEU A 165 3.17 -8.85 19.21
C LEU A 165 4.65 -8.49 19.02
N LEU A 166 4.95 -7.22 18.76
CA LEU A 166 6.34 -6.73 18.75
C LEU A 166 6.96 -6.84 20.16
N ALA A 167 6.23 -6.44 21.21
CA ALA A 167 6.66 -6.62 22.60
C ALA A 167 6.96 -8.09 22.92
N GLN A 168 6.07 -9.00 22.51
CA GLN A 168 6.25 -10.45 22.64
C GLN A 168 7.54 -10.96 21.97
N SER A 169 7.86 -10.42 20.80
CA SER A 169 9.10 -10.80 20.10
C SER A 169 10.35 -10.20 20.76
N LEU A 170 10.25 -9.00 21.32
CA LEU A 170 11.37 -8.27 21.94
C LEU A 170 11.69 -8.77 23.36
N VAL A 171 10.71 -9.34 24.07
CA VAL A 171 10.93 -9.82 25.45
C VAL A 171 11.98 -10.93 25.51
N GLN A 172 12.19 -11.65 24.43
CA GLN A 172 13.25 -12.65 24.27
C GLN A 172 14.66 -12.02 24.20
N ALA A 173 14.76 -10.68 24.11
CA ALA A 173 16.01 -9.94 23.87
C ALA A 173 16.81 -10.51 22.68
N PRO A 174 16.21 -10.61 21.48
CA PRO A 174 16.85 -11.27 20.34
C PRO A 174 18.06 -10.50 19.84
N ASP A 175 19.10 -11.26 19.42
CA ASP A 175 20.25 -10.71 18.69
C ASP A 175 19.86 -10.28 17.28
N ILE A 176 18.95 -11.04 16.66
CA ILE A 176 18.39 -10.76 15.34
C ILE A 176 16.86 -10.76 15.42
N LEU A 177 16.25 -9.67 15.00
CA LEU A 177 14.79 -9.54 14.87
C LEU A 177 14.40 -9.58 13.39
N LEU A 178 13.46 -10.46 13.05
CA LEU A 178 12.92 -10.63 11.71
C LEU A 178 11.51 -10.03 11.65
N LEU A 179 11.29 -9.09 10.70
CA LEU A 179 10.02 -8.43 10.48
C LEU A 179 9.52 -8.69 9.06
N ASP A 180 8.39 -9.38 8.94
CA ASP A 180 7.75 -9.65 7.64
C ASP A 180 6.55 -8.71 7.46
N GLU A 181 6.69 -7.72 6.57
CA GLU A 181 5.71 -6.68 6.27
C GLU A 181 5.17 -5.98 7.54
N PRO A 182 6.05 -5.37 8.38
CA PRO A 182 5.63 -4.79 9.66
C PRO A 182 4.72 -3.56 9.49
N THR A 183 4.75 -2.89 8.35
CA THR A 183 3.98 -1.67 8.06
C THR A 183 2.59 -1.96 7.48
N ASN A 184 2.31 -3.18 7.00
CA ASN A 184 1.02 -3.53 6.43
C ASN A 184 -0.12 -3.38 7.44
N HIS A 185 -1.22 -2.76 7.01
CA HIS A 185 -2.42 -2.50 7.82
C HIS A 185 -2.22 -1.58 9.04
N LEU A 186 -1.05 -0.95 9.15
CA LEU A 186 -0.81 0.09 10.15
C LEU A 186 -1.19 1.46 9.60
N ASP A 187 -1.70 2.32 10.47
CA ASP A 187 -1.85 3.74 10.15
C ASP A 187 -0.49 4.48 10.23
N ILE A 188 -0.46 5.66 9.66
CA ILE A 188 0.78 6.44 9.53
C ILE A 188 1.40 6.74 10.89
N GLU A 189 0.59 7.01 11.93
CA GLU A 189 1.09 7.27 13.29
C GLU A 189 1.79 6.03 13.88
N ALA A 190 1.23 4.85 13.65
CA ALA A 190 1.86 3.59 14.09
C ALA A 190 3.15 3.30 13.32
N ILE A 191 3.19 3.64 12.01
CA ILE A 191 4.41 3.50 11.18
C ILE A 191 5.50 4.46 11.66
N ASP A 192 5.17 5.74 11.88
CA ASP A 192 6.11 6.75 12.39
C ASP A 192 6.69 6.33 13.75
N TRP A 193 5.82 5.87 14.66
CA TRP A 193 6.25 5.34 15.94
C TRP A 193 7.21 4.14 15.79
N LEU A 194 6.89 3.21 14.87
CA LEU A 194 7.73 2.02 14.60
C LEU A 194 9.10 2.42 14.03
N GLU A 195 9.15 3.42 13.17
CA GLU A 195 10.40 3.98 12.65
C GLU A 195 11.28 4.57 13.77
N GLU A 196 10.71 5.40 14.63
CA GLU A 196 11.44 6.02 15.75
C GLU A 196 11.96 4.97 16.73
N PHE A 197 11.13 3.96 17.02
CA PHE A 197 11.53 2.85 17.85
C PHE A 197 12.75 2.12 17.28
N PHE A 198 12.71 1.71 16.00
CA PHE A 198 13.82 0.98 15.38
C PHE A 198 15.05 1.85 15.10
N LYS A 199 14.90 3.15 14.93
CA LYS A 199 16.06 4.07 14.86
C LYS A 199 16.86 4.06 16.16
N SER A 200 16.18 3.94 17.28
CA SER A 200 16.80 3.90 18.62
C SER A 200 17.26 2.50 19.06
N TRP A 201 16.77 1.44 18.40
CA TRP A 201 17.07 0.07 18.75
C TRP A 201 18.45 -0.39 18.24
N SER A 202 19.27 -1.00 19.11
CA SER A 202 20.66 -1.36 18.81
C SER A 202 20.86 -2.79 18.31
N GLY A 203 19.80 -3.61 18.24
CA GLY A 203 19.86 -4.98 17.75
C GLY A 203 20.00 -5.06 16.23
N THR A 204 20.22 -6.26 15.71
CA THR A 204 20.27 -6.52 14.26
C THR A 204 18.88 -6.76 13.72
N LEU A 205 18.50 -6.02 12.69
CA LEU A 205 17.17 -6.05 12.10
C LEU A 205 17.23 -6.59 10.68
N ILE A 206 16.35 -7.55 10.37
CA ILE A 206 16.10 -7.99 8.99
C ILE A 206 14.61 -7.79 8.75
N PHE A 207 14.26 -7.02 7.73
CA PHE A 207 12.87 -6.73 7.46
C PHE A 207 12.53 -6.78 5.99
N ILE A 208 11.30 -7.21 5.70
CA ILE A 208 10.67 -7.13 4.41
C ILE A 208 9.62 -6.03 4.51
N THR A 209 9.60 -5.10 3.58
CA THR A 209 8.52 -4.13 3.44
C THR A 209 8.49 -3.56 2.03
N HIS A 210 7.31 -3.12 1.63
CA HIS A 210 7.08 -2.37 0.40
C HIS A 210 6.95 -0.87 0.65
N ASP A 211 6.94 -0.43 1.91
CA ASP A 211 6.98 0.98 2.31
C ASP A 211 8.37 1.59 2.07
N ARG A 212 8.49 2.37 0.99
CA ARG A 212 9.75 3.00 0.57
C ARG A 212 10.26 4.03 1.57
N ALA A 213 9.37 4.76 2.24
CA ALA A 213 9.73 5.73 3.27
C ALA A 213 10.36 5.01 4.48
N PHE A 214 9.76 3.89 4.92
CA PHE A 214 10.30 3.05 5.99
C PHE A 214 11.68 2.47 5.64
N VAL A 215 11.86 1.98 4.39
CA VAL A 215 13.16 1.50 3.91
C VAL A 215 14.21 2.61 3.98
N ARG A 216 13.90 3.83 3.48
CA ARG A 216 14.82 4.98 3.53
C ARG A 216 15.20 5.38 4.94
N ALA A 217 14.25 5.30 5.87
CA ALA A 217 14.46 5.71 7.26
C ALA A 217 15.35 4.75 8.04
N LEU A 218 15.32 3.44 7.72
CA LEU A 218 15.92 2.40 8.55
C LEU A 218 17.03 1.60 7.88
N ALA A 219 16.94 1.30 6.58
CA ALA A 219 17.87 0.38 5.94
C ALA A 219 19.30 0.93 5.88
N THR A 220 20.25 0.15 6.38
CA THR A 220 21.69 0.39 6.21
C THR A 220 22.26 -0.38 5.04
N ARG A 221 21.57 -1.45 4.62
CA ARG A 221 21.94 -2.33 3.52
C ARG A 221 20.68 -2.95 2.93
N ILE A 222 20.62 -3.05 1.61
CA ILE A 222 19.52 -3.69 0.91
C ILE A 222 20.00 -4.99 0.29
N ILE A 223 19.17 -6.01 0.41
CA ILE A 223 19.40 -7.33 -0.17
C ILE A 223 18.24 -7.63 -1.09
N GLU A 224 18.56 -7.86 -2.35
CA GLU A 224 17.56 -8.19 -3.37
C GLU A 224 17.55 -9.68 -3.65
N LEU A 225 16.36 -10.29 -3.52
CA LEU A 225 16.12 -11.66 -3.94
C LEU A 225 15.42 -11.65 -5.30
N ASP A 226 16.17 -11.97 -6.35
CA ASP A 226 15.65 -12.10 -7.71
C ASP A 226 16.02 -13.45 -8.31
N ARG A 227 15.02 -14.15 -8.87
CA ARG A 227 15.17 -15.45 -9.55
C ARG A 227 15.94 -16.51 -8.74
N GLY A 228 15.76 -16.48 -7.40
CA GLY A 228 16.39 -17.40 -6.46
C GLY A 228 17.84 -17.04 -6.07
N LYS A 229 18.36 -15.91 -6.53
CA LYS A 229 19.70 -15.40 -6.17
C LYS A 229 19.60 -14.17 -5.31
N LEU A 230 20.54 -14.01 -4.38
CA LEU A 230 20.69 -12.80 -3.58
C LEU A 230 21.74 -11.87 -4.18
N THR A 231 21.39 -10.61 -4.29
CA THR A 231 22.32 -9.53 -4.60
C THR A 231 22.34 -8.55 -3.42
N SER A 232 23.53 -8.24 -2.94
CA SER A 232 23.72 -7.32 -1.81
C SER A 232 24.10 -5.92 -2.30
N TRP A 233 23.36 -4.92 -1.81
CA TRP A 233 23.54 -3.52 -2.14
C TRP A 233 23.90 -2.75 -0.87
N PRO A 234 25.18 -2.48 -0.61
CA PRO A 234 25.57 -1.70 0.56
C PRO A 234 25.20 -0.24 0.39
N GLY A 235 24.61 0.35 1.44
CA GLY A 235 24.20 1.73 1.48
C GLY A 235 22.69 1.91 1.55
N ASN A 236 22.25 3.13 1.27
CA ASN A 236 20.84 3.53 1.35
C ASN A 236 20.03 3.15 0.11
N TYR A 237 18.71 3.42 0.17
CA TYR A 237 17.76 3.08 -0.89
C TYR A 237 18.08 3.75 -2.24
N GLU A 238 18.57 4.98 -2.26
CA GLU A 238 18.94 5.72 -3.48
C GLU A 238 20.12 5.07 -4.20
N LYS A 239 21.12 4.59 -3.43
CA LYS A 239 22.25 3.84 -4.01
C LYS A 239 21.79 2.52 -4.61
N TYR A 240 20.84 1.84 -3.95
CA TYR A 240 20.22 0.63 -4.49
C TYR A 240 19.54 0.91 -5.83
N LEU A 241 18.67 1.94 -5.91
CA LEU A 241 17.96 2.28 -7.14
C LEU A 241 18.93 2.59 -8.29
N THR A 242 19.95 3.42 -8.01
CA THR A 242 20.96 3.77 -9.02
C THR A 242 21.75 2.56 -9.48
N GLY A 243 22.21 1.72 -8.55
CA GLY A 243 22.96 0.52 -8.86
C GLY A 243 22.13 -0.52 -9.62
N LYS A 244 20.86 -0.69 -9.23
CA LYS A 244 19.93 -1.58 -9.92
C LYS A 244 19.68 -1.12 -11.35
N GLN A 245 19.46 0.19 -11.59
CA GLN A 245 19.27 0.71 -12.95
C GLN A 245 20.50 0.44 -13.82
N GLN A 246 21.70 0.69 -13.30
CA GLN A 246 22.94 0.40 -14.02
C GLN A 246 23.11 -1.08 -14.34
N GLN A 247 22.77 -1.97 -13.40
CA GLN A 247 22.81 -3.42 -13.62
C GLN A 247 21.83 -3.84 -14.71
N LEU A 248 20.62 -3.27 -14.72
CA LEU A 248 19.60 -3.55 -15.71
C LEU A 248 20.00 -3.11 -17.10
N ASP A 249 20.55 -1.91 -17.23
CA ASP A 249 21.05 -1.38 -18.50
C ASP A 249 22.22 -2.23 -19.04
N ALA A 250 23.07 -2.74 -18.14
CA ALA A 250 24.17 -3.64 -18.50
C ALA A 250 23.65 -5.04 -18.94
N GLU A 251 22.66 -5.59 -18.22
CA GLU A 251 22.02 -6.87 -18.57
C GLU A 251 21.31 -6.78 -19.93
N GLU A 252 20.60 -5.69 -20.20
CA GLU A 252 19.91 -5.47 -21.49
C GLU A 252 20.91 -5.40 -22.65
N LYS A 253 22.00 -4.64 -22.48
CA LYS A 253 23.07 -4.57 -23.49
C LYS A 253 23.72 -5.93 -23.73
N ALA A 254 24.08 -6.65 -22.66
CA ALA A 254 24.67 -7.97 -22.76
C ALA A 254 23.72 -8.96 -23.47
N ASN A 255 22.43 -8.90 -23.14
CA ASN A 255 21.39 -9.72 -23.75
C ASN A 255 21.22 -9.41 -25.24
N ALA A 256 21.21 -8.13 -25.62
CA ALA A 256 21.09 -7.70 -27.02
C ALA A 256 22.33 -8.15 -27.85
N GLU A 257 23.53 -8.04 -27.29
CA GLU A 257 24.75 -8.54 -27.92
C GLU A 257 24.75 -10.06 -28.09
N PHE A 258 24.31 -10.78 -27.04
CA PHE A 258 24.18 -12.23 -27.08
C PHE A 258 23.16 -12.69 -28.13
N ASP A 259 21.96 -12.07 -28.19
CA ASP A 259 20.94 -12.41 -29.16
C ASP A 259 21.38 -12.07 -30.59
N LYS A 260 22.12 -10.97 -30.78
CA LYS A 260 22.75 -10.64 -32.05
C LYS A 260 23.75 -11.70 -32.49
N LYS A 261 24.61 -12.16 -31.57
CA LYS A 261 25.56 -13.23 -31.82
C LYS A 261 24.88 -14.56 -32.14
N LEU A 262 23.85 -14.92 -31.38
CA LEU A 262 23.06 -16.13 -31.61
C LEU A 262 22.40 -16.10 -33.01
N SER A 263 21.76 -14.98 -33.37
CA SER A 263 21.15 -14.78 -34.68
C SER A 263 22.17 -14.91 -35.83
N GLN A 264 23.36 -14.34 -35.67
CA GLN A 264 24.43 -14.46 -36.67
C GLN A 264 24.88 -15.90 -36.85
N GLU A 265 25.07 -16.66 -35.78
CA GLU A 265 25.44 -18.08 -35.84
C GLU A 265 24.30 -18.93 -36.44
N GLU A 266 23.04 -18.61 -36.18
CA GLU A 266 21.87 -19.27 -36.78
C GLU A 266 21.81 -19.05 -38.30
N VAL A 267 21.97 -17.79 -38.75
CA VAL A 267 22.01 -17.44 -40.18
C VAL A 267 23.17 -18.16 -40.89
N TRP A 268 24.35 -18.17 -40.24
CA TRP A 268 25.52 -18.82 -40.78
C TRP A 268 25.35 -20.35 -40.95
N ILE A 269 24.75 -21.04 -39.99
CA ILE A 269 24.45 -22.48 -40.08
C ILE A 269 23.41 -22.75 -41.19
N ARG A 270 22.40 -21.92 -41.37
CA ARG A 270 21.40 -22.05 -42.43
C ARG A 270 22.05 -21.92 -43.84
N GLN A 271 23.04 -21.03 -43.98
CA GLN A 271 23.71 -20.77 -45.24
C GLN A 271 24.86 -21.74 -45.54
N GLY A 272 25.48 -22.36 -44.49
CA GLY A 272 26.76 -23.08 -44.57
C GLY A 272 26.72 -24.60 -44.76
N ILE A 273 25.55 -25.25 -44.93
CA ILE A 273 25.41 -26.72 -44.93
C ILE A 273 26.03 -27.43 -46.16
N LYS A 274 26.43 -26.70 -47.19
CA LYS A 274 26.88 -27.32 -48.47
C LYS A 274 28.36 -27.67 -48.59
N ALA A 275 29.26 -27.30 -47.65
CA ALA A 275 30.69 -27.62 -47.78
C ALA A 275 31.38 -27.87 -46.43
N ARG A 276 31.90 -29.11 -46.21
CA ARG A 276 32.82 -29.58 -45.16
C ARG A 276 32.20 -30.03 -43.84
N ARG A 277 31.87 -31.32 -43.74
CA ARG A 277 31.29 -32.00 -42.57
C ARG A 277 32.09 -31.89 -41.26
N THR A 278 33.39 -32.00 -41.27
CA THR A 278 34.22 -32.19 -40.04
C THR A 278 34.55 -30.90 -39.29
N ARG A 279 34.56 -29.72 -39.94
CA ARG A 279 34.89 -28.44 -39.29
C ARG A 279 33.66 -27.77 -38.65
N ASN A 280 32.45 -28.28 -38.92
CA ASN A 280 31.20 -27.72 -38.48
C ASN A 280 30.66 -28.28 -37.17
N GLU A 281 31.11 -29.47 -36.71
CA GLU A 281 30.60 -30.10 -35.48
C GLU A 281 30.89 -29.26 -34.23
N GLY A 282 32.03 -28.64 -34.12
CA GLY A 282 32.38 -27.75 -33.02
C GLY A 282 31.45 -26.52 -32.92
N ARG A 283 31.14 -25.92 -34.08
CA ARG A 283 30.25 -24.75 -34.16
C ARG A 283 28.78 -25.11 -33.94
N VAL A 284 28.37 -26.30 -34.39
CA VAL A 284 27.01 -26.84 -34.08
C VAL A 284 26.85 -27.10 -32.56
N ARG A 285 27.90 -27.63 -31.90
CA ARG A 285 27.91 -27.78 -30.45
C ARG A 285 27.86 -26.43 -29.73
N ALA A 286 28.63 -25.45 -30.21
CA ALA A 286 28.62 -24.08 -29.68
C ALA A 286 27.23 -23.42 -29.83
N LEU A 287 26.57 -23.58 -31.00
CA LEU A 287 25.21 -23.07 -31.20
C LEU A 287 24.18 -23.76 -30.28
N LYS A 288 24.31 -25.10 -30.11
CA LYS A 288 23.46 -25.81 -29.14
C LYS A 288 23.69 -25.32 -27.72
N ALA A 289 24.92 -25.04 -27.33
CA ALA A 289 25.22 -24.45 -26.03
C ALA A 289 24.62 -23.06 -25.86
N LEU A 290 24.74 -22.17 -26.87
CA LEU A 290 24.11 -20.84 -26.88
C LEU A 290 22.59 -20.93 -26.81
N ARG A 291 21.97 -21.87 -27.54
CA ARG A 291 20.51 -22.09 -27.46
C ARG A 291 20.06 -22.59 -26.09
N ASN A 292 20.82 -23.51 -25.49
CA ASN A 292 20.56 -24.00 -24.13
C ASN A 292 20.72 -22.88 -23.10
N GLU A 293 21.75 -22.04 -23.25
CA GLU A 293 21.97 -20.88 -22.41
C GLU A 293 20.82 -19.87 -22.54
N ARG A 294 20.36 -19.58 -23.77
CA ARG A 294 19.17 -18.77 -24.00
C ARG A 294 17.91 -19.39 -23.39
N ALA A 295 17.69 -20.69 -23.57
CA ALA A 295 16.54 -21.41 -23.01
C ALA A 295 16.55 -21.48 -21.47
N GLY A 296 17.77 -21.53 -20.88
CA GLY A 296 17.94 -21.46 -19.41
C GLY A 296 17.82 -20.06 -18.83
N ARG A 297 17.84 -19.02 -19.69
CA ARG A 297 17.67 -17.64 -19.26
C ARG A 297 16.25 -17.43 -18.78
N ARG A 298 16.08 -17.09 -17.51
CA ARG A 298 14.80 -16.60 -16.98
C ARG A 298 14.66 -15.15 -17.45
N GLU A 299 13.91 -14.95 -18.54
CA GLU A 299 13.68 -13.60 -19.07
C GLU A 299 12.97 -12.75 -18.01
N ARG A 300 13.39 -11.49 -17.93
CA ARG A 300 12.67 -10.49 -17.13
C ARG A 300 11.33 -10.21 -17.83
N GLN A 301 10.26 -10.25 -17.09
CA GLN A 301 8.97 -9.75 -17.57
C GLN A 301 9.14 -8.27 -17.90
N GLY A 302 8.79 -7.88 -19.13
CA GLY A 302 9.09 -6.55 -19.67
C GLY A 302 8.48 -5.39 -18.88
N LYS A 303 8.93 -4.18 -19.18
CA LYS A 303 8.26 -2.95 -18.69
C LYS A 303 6.84 -2.93 -19.22
N VAL A 304 5.90 -2.72 -18.33
CA VAL A 304 4.47 -2.74 -18.62
C VAL A 304 4.05 -1.38 -19.14
N ALA A 305 3.33 -1.36 -20.25
CA ALA A 305 2.58 -0.19 -20.70
C ALA A 305 1.11 -0.43 -20.35
N LEU A 306 0.71 -0.10 -19.14
CA LEU A 306 -0.69 -0.07 -18.75
C LEU A 306 -1.35 1.17 -19.37
N ASN A 307 -2.59 1.06 -19.81
CA ASN A 307 -3.43 2.18 -20.22
C ASN A 307 -4.76 2.04 -19.50
N ILE A 308 -5.10 3.00 -18.65
CA ILE A 308 -6.42 3.07 -18.02
C ILE A 308 -7.41 3.60 -19.06
N GLN A 309 -8.56 2.94 -19.20
CA GLN A 309 -9.65 3.45 -20.02
C GLN A 309 -10.28 4.65 -19.31
N ALA A 310 -10.16 5.84 -19.90
CA ALA A 310 -10.96 6.97 -19.48
C ALA A 310 -12.39 6.75 -19.99
N GLY A 311 -13.37 6.73 -19.09
CA GLY A 311 -14.79 6.80 -19.46
C GLY A 311 -15.16 8.14 -20.09
N ASP A 312 -16.42 8.28 -20.47
CA ASP A 312 -16.96 9.56 -20.91
C ASP A 312 -16.74 10.62 -19.84
N GLN A 313 -16.54 11.87 -20.25
CA GLN A 313 -16.23 12.93 -19.31
C GLN A 313 -17.41 13.16 -18.36
N SER A 314 -17.17 13.07 -17.05
CA SER A 314 -18.13 13.50 -16.04
C SER A 314 -18.41 15.01 -16.14
N GLY A 315 -19.48 15.48 -15.50
CA GLY A 315 -19.67 16.90 -15.25
C GLY A 315 -18.45 17.55 -14.59
N LYS A 316 -18.35 18.88 -14.63
CA LYS A 316 -17.23 19.61 -13.96
C LYS A 316 -17.25 19.40 -12.45
N LEU A 317 -18.44 19.38 -11.85
CA LEU A 317 -18.66 19.05 -10.44
C LEU A 317 -18.90 17.53 -10.35
N VAL A 318 -18.07 16.83 -9.61
CA VAL A 318 -18.16 15.38 -9.41
C VAL A 318 -18.94 15.05 -8.15
N LEU A 319 -18.61 15.68 -7.04
CA LEU A 319 -19.27 15.50 -5.76
C LEU A 319 -19.30 16.84 -5.00
N GLU A 320 -20.41 17.15 -4.34
CA GLU A 320 -20.53 18.29 -3.43
C GLU A 320 -21.12 17.81 -2.11
N ALA A 321 -20.44 18.06 -1.01
CA ALA A 321 -20.92 17.79 0.34
C ALA A 321 -21.12 19.13 1.05
N LYS A 322 -22.30 19.36 1.65
CA LYS A 322 -22.64 20.58 2.40
C LYS A 322 -23.09 20.23 3.81
N HIS A 323 -22.35 20.71 4.80
CA HIS A 323 -22.68 20.57 6.23
C HIS A 323 -22.99 19.12 6.63
N VAL A 324 -22.23 18.18 6.09
CA VAL A 324 -22.45 16.74 6.28
C VAL A 324 -21.98 16.33 7.66
N SER A 325 -22.90 15.71 8.42
CA SER A 325 -22.56 15.06 9.67
C SER A 325 -23.07 13.63 9.68
N TYR A 326 -22.26 12.74 10.22
CA TYR A 326 -22.57 11.32 10.38
C TYR A 326 -21.81 10.73 11.58
N GLY A 327 -22.54 9.92 12.38
CA GLY A 327 -21.98 9.16 13.49
C GLY A 327 -22.59 7.76 13.56
N HIS A 328 -21.92 6.86 14.25
CA HIS A 328 -22.43 5.53 14.57
C HIS A 328 -22.51 5.39 16.08
N ASP A 329 -23.70 5.06 16.59
CA ASP A 329 -24.04 5.09 18.01
C ASP A 329 -23.69 6.48 18.62
N ASP A 330 -22.84 6.54 19.64
CA ASP A 330 -22.43 7.79 20.30
C ASP A 330 -21.15 8.41 19.72
N LEU A 331 -20.56 7.81 18.66
CA LEU A 331 -19.30 8.27 18.05
C LEU A 331 -19.57 9.10 16.80
N ALA A 332 -19.29 10.42 16.85
CA ALA A 332 -19.30 11.27 15.66
C ALA A 332 -18.08 10.91 14.77
N ILE A 333 -18.35 10.55 13.51
CA ILE A 333 -17.31 10.18 12.52
C ILE A 333 -16.99 11.37 11.63
N VAL A 334 -18.02 12.05 11.14
CA VAL A 334 -17.91 13.27 10.32
C VAL A 334 -18.78 14.33 10.97
N ASN A 335 -18.24 15.53 11.16
CA ASN A 335 -18.94 16.63 11.82
C ASN A 335 -18.85 17.90 10.97
N ASP A 336 -20.00 18.40 10.52
CA ASP A 336 -20.16 19.65 9.75
C ASP A 336 -19.18 19.81 8.58
N PHE A 337 -18.95 18.73 7.84
CA PHE A 337 -17.99 18.68 6.73
C PHE A 337 -18.60 19.22 5.44
N SER A 338 -17.87 20.12 4.79
CA SER A 338 -18.24 20.66 3.47
C SER A 338 -17.03 20.62 2.54
N THR A 339 -17.20 20.08 1.34
CA THR A 339 -16.20 20.04 0.28
C THR A 339 -16.83 19.93 -1.09
N ALA A 340 -16.10 20.32 -2.13
CA ALA A 340 -16.51 20.17 -3.53
C ALA A 340 -15.39 19.51 -4.31
N ILE A 341 -15.69 18.37 -4.91
CA ILE A 341 -14.75 17.57 -5.70
C ILE A 341 -15.02 17.82 -7.17
N LEU A 342 -13.99 18.28 -7.87
CA LEU A 342 -14.07 18.62 -9.27
C LEU A 342 -13.51 17.51 -10.14
N ARG A 343 -13.88 17.53 -11.41
CA ARG A 343 -13.31 16.61 -12.41
C ARG A 343 -11.80 16.78 -12.52
N GLY A 344 -11.08 15.68 -12.39
CA GLY A 344 -9.63 15.63 -12.44
C GLY A 344 -8.93 15.80 -11.10
N ASP A 345 -9.68 16.05 -10.01
CA ASP A 345 -9.10 16.07 -8.66
C ASP A 345 -8.61 14.69 -8.25
N ARG A 346 -7.48 14.66 -7.58
CA ARG A 346 -6.89 13.46 -6.98
C ARG A 346 -6.76 13.69 -5.49
N ILE A 347 -7.71 13.12 -4.74
CA ILE A 347 -7.86 13.39 -3.32
C ILE A 347 -7.41 12.19 -2.52
N GLY A 348 -6.44 12.42 -1.62
CA GLY A 348 -5.99 11.45 -0.62
C GLY A 348 -6.82 11.56 0.65
N ILE A 349 -7.23 10.44 1.24
CA ILE A 349 -7.92 10.41 2.52
C ILE A 349 -6.99 9.75 3.54
N VAL A 350 -6.63 10.52 4.57
CA VAL A 350 -5.64 10.15 5.59
C VAL A 350 -6.27 10.22 6.97
N GLY A 351 -5.87 9.31 7.85
CA GLY A 351 -6.31 9.30 9.25
C GLY A 351 -6.07 7.97 9.93
N PRO A 352 -6.19 7.89 11.25
CA PRO A 352 -6.01 6.66 12.03
C PRO A 352 -6.92 5.53 11.57
N ASN A 353 -6.55 4.30 11.91
CA ASN A 353 -7.41 3.15 11.65
C ASN A 353 -8.68 3.24 12.50
N GLY A 354 -9.84 3.01 11.86
CA GLY A 354 -11.13 3.10 12.53
C GLY A 354 -11.73 4.51 12.64
N CYS A 355 -11.04 5.58 12.17
CA CYS A 355 -11.57 6.95 12.24
C CYS A 355 -12.76 7.22 11.30
N GLY A 356 -13.06 6.30 10.36
CA GLY A 356 -14.22 6.45 9.47
C GLY A 356 -13.90 6.72 8.01
N LYS A 357 -12.66 6.48 7.54
CA LYS A 357 -12.26 6.68 6.12
C LYS A 357 -13.19 5.98 5.14
N SER A 358 -13.44 4.69 5.33
CA SER A 358 -14.37 3.93 4.47
C SER A 358 -15.84 4.38 4.63
N THR A 359 -16.21 4.91 5.80
CA THR A 359 -17.54 5.51 6.03
C THR A 359 -17.69 6.80 5.24
N LEU A 360 -16.66 7.66 5.25
CA LEU A 360 -16.62 8.87 4.43
C LEU A 360 -16.76 8.55 2.94
N LEU A 361 -16.03 7.55 2.44
CA LEU A 361 -16.17 7.11 1.05
C LEU A 361 -17.61 6.65 0.73
N LYS A 362 -18.25 5.87 1.62
CA LYS A 362 -19.64 5.42 1.44
C LYS A 362 -20.63 6.57 1.43
N LEU A 363 -20.42 7.59 2.27
CA LEU A 363 -21.22 8.82 2.31
C LEU A 363 -21.07 9.58 0.98
N LEU A 364 -19.84 9.90 0.56
CA LEU A 364 -19.57 10.62 -0.69
C LEU A 364 -20.15 9.91 -1.92
N LEU A 365 -20.07 8.57 -1.94
CA LEU A 365 -20.62 7.75 -3.02
C LEU A 365 -22.16 7.54 -2.92
N GLY A 366 -22.85 8.16 -1.95
CA GLY A 366 -24.29 8.02 -1.77
C GLY A 366 -24.77 6.62 -1.36
N LYS A 367 -23.83 5.74 -0.93
CA LYS A 367 -24.15 4.39 -0.41
C LYS A 367 -24.66 4.42 1.02
N LEU A 368 -24.42 5.51 1.72
CA LEU A 368 -24.84 5.79 3.07
C LEU A 368 -25.44 7.20 3.10
N ALA A 369 -26.62 7.34 3.69
CA ALA A 369 -27.25 8.64 3.84
C ALA A 369 -26.64 9.40 5.03
N PRO A 370 -26.32 10.70 4.91
CA PRO A 370 -25.86 11.51 6.02
C PRO A 370 -27.00 11.72 7.05
N GLN A 371 -26.65 11.91 8.31
CA GLN A 371 -27.62 12.23 9.38
C GLN A 371 -28.05 13.70 9.31
N SER A 372 -27.16 14.60 8.88
CA SER A 372 -27.47 15.99 8.55
C SER A 372 -26.60 16.45 7.37
N GLY A 373 -27.05 17.52 6.72
CA GLY A 373 -26.40 18.03 5.50
C GLY A 373 -26.91 17.36 4.24
N GLU A 374 -26.27 17.69 3.13
CA GLU A 374 -26.62 17.19 1.78
C GLU A 374 -25.38 16.79 1.01
N ILE A 375 -25.47 15.69 0.26
CA ILE A 375 -24.44 15.25 -0.68
C ILE A 375 -25.08 15.19 -2.05
N LYS A 376 -24.51 15.95 -3.00
CA LYS A 376 -24.91 15.94 -4.40
C LYS A 376 -23.85 15.24 -5.22
N GLN A 377 -24.30 14.33 -6.07
CA GLN A 377 -23.47 13.71 -7.09
C GLN A 377 -23.64 14.43 -8.40
N GLY A 378 -22.53 14.64 -9.11
CA GLY A 378 -22.55 15.23 -10.45
C GLY A 378 -23.17 14.30 -11.49
N THR A 379 -23.26 14.80 -12.72
CA THR A 379 -23.85 14.08 -13.86
C THR A 379 -22.87 13.08 -14.46
N GLN A 380 -23.39 12.00 -15.06
CA GLN A 380 -22.63 11.00 -15.82
C GLN A 380 -21.45 10.36 -15.05
N LEU A 381 -21.67 10.04 -13.77
CA LEU A 381 -20.62 9.38 -12.97
C LEU A 381 -20.58 7.88 -13.21
N GLU A 382 -19.47 7.42 -13.77
CA GLU A 382 -19.09 6.00 -13.84
C GLU A 382 -18.09 5.69 -12.74
N VAL A 383 -18.56 5.11 -11.63
CA VAL A 383 -17.76 4.87 -10.43
C VAL A 383 -17.14 3.48 -10.48
N ALA A 384 -15.82 3.41 -10.35
CA ALA A 384 -15.09 2.17 -10.10
C ALA A 384 -14.58 2.14 -8.64
N TYR A 385 -15.00 1.15 -7.87
CA TYR A 385 -14.59 0.98 -6.47
C TYR A 385 -13.79 -0.32 -6.29
N PHE A 386 -12.50 -0.19 -5.96
CA PHE A 386 -11.55 -1.31 -5.95
C PHE A 386 -11.88 -2.38 -4.90
N ASP A 387 -12.25 -2.00 -3.68
CA ASP A 387 -12.52 -2.96 -2.60
C ASP A 387 -13.71 -3.88 -2.93
N GLN A 388 -14.73 -3.37 -3.61
CA GLN A 388 -15.88 -4.19 -4.03
C GLN A 388 -15.51 -5.27 -5.04
N LEU A 389 -14.40 -5.11 -5.77
CA LEU A 389 -13.94 -6.09 -6.74
C LEU A 389 -13.24 -7.29 -6.09
N ARG A 390 -12.76 -7.18 -4.83
CA ARG A 390 -12.16 -8.32 -4.12
C ARG A 390 -13.11 -9.51 -4.05
N ASN A 391 -14.39 -9.27 -3.84
CA ASN A 391 -15.44 -10.30 -3.78
C ASN A 391 -15.93 -10.77 -5.17
N THR A 392 -15.45 -10.18 -6.27
CA THR A 392 -15.90 -10.53 -7.63
C THR A 392 -14.99 -11.52 -8.34
N LEU A 393 -13.89 -11.93 -7.75
CA LEU A 393 -13.04 -12.98 -8.29
C LEU A 393 -13.65 -14.36 -7.99
N ASP A 394 -13.91 -15.12 -9.04
CA ASP A 394 -14.30 -16.52 -8.90
C ASP A 394 -13.04 -17.36 -8.74
N GLU A 395 -12.84 -17.93 -7.55
CA GLU A 395 -11.67 -18.73 -7.21
C GLU A 395 -11.54 -20.02 -8.04
N LYS A 396 -12.65 -20.50 -8.61
CA LYS A 396 -12.69 -21.72 -9.42
C LYS A 396 -12.34 -21.46 -10.89
N LYS A 397 -12.57 -20.25 -11.37
CA LYS A 397 -12.23 -19.83 -12.73
C LYS A 397 -10.74 -19.55 -12.86
N THR A 398 -10.24 -19.67 -14.08
CA THR A 398 -8.86 -19.29 -14.42
C THR A 398 -8.66 -17.77 -14.37
N VAL A 399 -7.40 -17.32 -14.38
CA VAL A 399 -7.05 -15.89 -14.43
C VAL A 399 -7.67 -15.23 -15.65
N ILE A 400 -7.60 -15.86 -16.83
CA ILE A 400 -8.24 -15.37 -18.07
C ILE A 400 -9.74 -15.20 -17.90
N GLU A 401 -10.44 -16.25 -17.45
CA GLU A 401 -11.90 -16.25 -17.32
C GLU A 401 -12.43 -15.23 -16.31
N ASN A 402 -11.61 -14.80 -15.37
CA ASN A 402 -11.96 -13.74 -14.44
C ASN A 402 -11.87 -12.33 -15.04
N VAL A 403 -11.04 -12.15 -16.07
CA VAL A 403 -10.86 -10.85 -16.74
C VAL A 403 -11.83 -10.69 -17.91
N VAL A 404 -12.05 -11.77 -18.66
CA VAL A 404 -12.87 -11.73 -19.87
C VAL A 404 -13.82 -12.93 -19.88
N GLU A 405 -15.12 -12.66 -20.09
CA GLU A 405 -16.13 -13.70 -20.24
C GLU A 405 -16.27 -14.09 -21.72
N GLY A 406 -15.56 -15.15 -22.12
CA GLY A 406 -15.79 -15.82 -23.41
C GLY A 406 -15.17 -15.15 -24.65
N SER A 407 -14.28 -14.16 -24.49
CA SER A 407 -13.56 -13.53 -25.60
C SER A 407 -12.04 -13.66 -25.38
N ASP A 408 -11.27 -13.79 -26.47
CA ASP A 408 -9.80 -13.76 -26.42
C ASP A 408 -9.24 -12.32 -26.51
N PHE A 409 -10.11 -11.33 -26.72
CA PHE A 409 -9.71 -9.94 -26.92
C PHE A 409 -10.43 -9.01 -25.95
N ILE A 410 -9.71 -7.98 -25.53
CA ILE A 410 -10.18 -6.87 -24.68
C ILE A 410 -10.10 -5.61 -25.51
N ASP A 411 -11.13 -4.78 -25.47
CA ASP A 411 -11.09 -3.43 -26.02
C ASP A 411 -10.52 -2.47 -24.99
N ILE A 412 -9.45 -1.77 -25.34
CA ILE A 412 -8.81 -0.76 -24.50
C ILE A 412 -8.65 0.50 -25.34
N ASN A 413 -9.41 1.55 -25.01
CA ASN A 413 -9.41 2.83 -25.75
C ASN A 413 -9.62 2.65 -27.27
N GLY A 414 -10.58 1.78 -27.65
CA GLY A 414 -10.91 1.51 -29.07
C GLY A 414 -9.88 0.62 -29.79
N LYS A 415 -8.89 0.05 -29.07
CA LYS A 415 -7.92 -0.89 -29.62
C LYS A 415 -8.14 -2.28 -29.04
N GLN A 416 -8.33 -3.27 -29.91
CA GLN A 416 -8.41 -4.66 -29.49
C GLN A 416 -7.01 -5.18 -29.10
N LYS A 417 -6.87 -5.67 -27.89
CA LYS A 417 -5.67 -6.32 -27.38
C LYS A 417 -5.99 -7.76 -26.96
N HIS A 418 -5.12 -8.70 -27.31
CA HIS A 418 -5.28 -10.09 -26.89
C HIS A 418 -5.10 -10.20 -25.37
N VAL A 419 -6.01 -10.92 -24.68
CA VAL A 419 -6.07 -11.04 -23.21
C VAL A 419 -4.76 -11.51 -22.59
N VAL A 420 -4.05 -12.45 -23.25
CA VAL A 420 -2.75 -12.94 -22.77
C VAL A 420 -1.72 -11.80 -22.75
N GLY A 421 -1.63 -11.00 -23.83
CA GLY A 421 -0.74 -9.85 -23.87
C GLY A 421 -1.12 -8.78 -22.86
N TYR A 422 -2.41 -8.58 -22.60
CA TYR A 422 -2.91 -7.68 -21.59
C TYR A 422 -2.51 -8.13 -20.17
N LEU A 423 -2.70 -9.42 -19.84
CA LEU A 423 -2.32 -9.98 -18.54
C LEU A 423 -0.79 -10.01 -18.33
N GLN A 424 -0.01 -10.14 -19.41
CA GLN A 424 1.45 -10.00 -19.34
C GLN A 424 1.87 -8.58 -18.93
N ASP A 425 1.10 -7.55 -19.31
CA ASP A 425 1.33 -6.18 -18.83
C ASP A 425 1.15 -6.07 -17.31
N PHE A 426 0.33 -6.92 -16.69
CA PHE A 426 0.18 -7.04 -15.24
C PHE A 426 1.15 -8.07 -14.62
N LEU A 427 2.24 -8.39 -15.32
CA LEU A 427 3.31 -9.28 -14.87
C LEU A 427 2.84 -10.73 -14.62
N PHE A 428 1.79 -11.20 -15.32
CA PHE A 428 1.42 -12.60 -15.30
C PHE A 428 2.21 -13.42 -16.31
N GLU A 429 2.82 -14.50 -15.86
CA GLU A 429 3.46 -15.47 -16.75
C GLU A 429 2.41 -16.25 -17.56
N PRO A 430 2.67 -16.60 -18.83
CA PRO A 430 1.74 -17.37 -19.65
C PRO A 430 1.28 -18.70 -19.03
N ALA A 431 2.12 -19.34 -18.24
CA ALA A 431 1.78 -20.57 -17.52
C ALA A 431 0.82 -20.31 -16.36
N ARG A 432 0.88 -19.15 -15.70
CA ARG A 432 0.02 -18.74 -14.59
C ARG A 432 -1.36 -18.31 -15.05
N ILE A 433 -1.45 -17.70 -16.23
CA ILE A 433 -2.71 -17.15 -16.78
C ILE A 433 -3.83 -18.19 -16.91
N ARG A 434 -3.46 -19.46 -17.11
CA ARG A 434 -4.40 -20.59 -17.24
C ARG A 434 -4.68 -21.33 -15.93
N GLN A 435 -4.10 -20.90 -14.83
CA GLN A 435 -4.32 -21.52 -13.52
C GLN A 435 -5.56 -20.92 -12.83
N PRO A 436 -6.23 -21.69 -11.95
CA PRO A 436 -7.36 -21.19 -11.18
C PRO A 436 -6.89 -20.13 -10.16
N VAL A 437 -7.73 -19.13 -9.92
CA VAL A 437 -7.42 -17.98 -9.04
C VAL A 437 -7.07 -18.41 -7.62
N LYS A 438 -7.64 -19.52 -7.12
CA LYS A 438 -7.31 -20.06 -5.79
C LYS A 438 -5.83 -20.39 -5.59
N SER A 439 -5.06 -20.62 -6.68
CA SER A 439 -3.63 -20.94 -6.63
C SER A 439 -2.73 -19.70 -6.64
N LEU A 440 -3.32 -18.50 -6.74
CA LEU A 440 -2.60 -17.24 -6.75
C LEU A 440 -2.25 -16.80 -5.33
N SER A 441 -1.08 -16.17 -5.18
CA SER A 441 -0.71 -15.41 -3.98
C SER A 441 -1.57 -14.16 -3.81
N GLY A 442 -1.58 -13.56 -2.62
CA GLY A 442 -2.30 -12.31 -2.34
C GLY A 442 -1.94 -11.19 -3.32
N GLY A 443 -0.64 -10.96 -3.56
CA GLY A 443 -0.18 -9.97 -4.52
C GLY A 443 -0.58 -10.27 -5.98
N GLU A 444 -0.57 -11.54 -6.41
CA GLU A 444 -1.08 -11.93 -7.73
C GLU A 444 -2.59 -11.69 -7.84
N ARG A 445 -3.36 -11.98 -6.78
CA ARG A 445 -4.81 -11.67 -6.73
C ARG A 445 -5.08 -10.18 -6.85
N ASN A 446 -4.31 -9.33 -6.15
CA ASN A 446 -4.45 -7.89 -6.24
C ASN A 446 -4.09 -7.37 -7.65
N ARG A 447 -3.03 -7.88 -8.29
CA ARG A 447 -2.72 -7.57 -9.70
C ARG A 447 -3.85 -7.98 -10.65
N LEU A 448 -4.47 -9.15 -10.41
CA LEU A 448 -5.63 -9.59 -11.21
C LEU A 448 -6.83 -8.67 -11.02
N LEU A 449 -7.08 -8.20 -9.79
CA LEU A 449 -8.13 -7.23 -9.50
C LEU A 449 -7.91 -5.90 -10.23
N LEU A 450 -6.66 -5.40 -10.22
CA LEU A 450 -6.28 -4.21 -10.98
C LEU A 450 -6.47 -4.44 -12.49
N ALA A 451 -6.03 -5.59 -13.00
CA ALA A 451 -6.26 -5.95 -14.40
C ALA A 451 -7.75 -5.96 -14.75
N LYS A 452 -8.58 -6.58 -13.91
CA LYS A 452 -10.04 -6.62 -14.10
C LYS A 452 -10.68 -5.23 -14.00
N LEU A 453 -10.19 -4.38 -13.09
CA LEU A 453 -10.66 -3.01 -12.93
C LEU A 453 -10.43 -2.20 -14.21
N PHE A 454 -9.22 -2.26 -14.76
CA PHE A 454 -8.83 -1.46 -15.93
C PHE A 454 -9.38 -1.97 -17.28
N THR A 455 -10.14 -3.06 -17.30
CA THR A 455 -10.93 -3.45 -18.49
C THR A 455 -12.22 -2.65 -18.65
N ARG A 456 -12.62 -1.88 -17.64
CA ARG A 456 -13.85 -1.08 -17.65
C ARG A 456 -13.51 0.40 -17.86
N SER A 457 -14.43 1.12 -18.47
CA SER A 457 -14.38 2.58 -18.51
C SER A 457 -14.90 3.14 -17.18
N PHE A 458 -14.29 4.18 -16.67
CA PHE A 458 -14.75 4.91 -15.50
C PHE A 458 -14.18 6.34 -15.49
N ASN A 459 -14.91 7.26 -14.85
CA ASN A 459 -14.47 8.65 -14.69
C ASN A 459 -14.28 9.06 -13.21
N LEU A 460 -14.76 8.24 -12.27
CA LEU A 460 -14.46 8.34 -10.85
C LEU A 460 -13.89 7.02 -10.34
N LEU A 461 -12.63 7.04 -9.95
CA LEU A 461 -11.91 5.89 -9.39
C LEU A 461 -11.79 6.04 -7.87
N VAL A 462 -12.20 5.02 -7.14
CA VAL A 462 -12.08 4.95 -5.69
C VAL A 462 -11.21 3.77 -5.30
N LEU A 463 -10.08 4.04 -4.67
CA LEU A 463 -9.12 3.06 -4.20
C LEU A 463 -9.05 3.11 -2.66
N ASP A 464 -9.37 1.99 -2.01
CA ASP A 464 -9.29 1.83 -0.56
C ASP A 464 -8.14 0.89 -0.25
N GLU A 465 -7.05 1.41 0.31
CA GLU A 465 -5.78 0.72 0.62
C GLU A 465 -5.25 -0.16 -0.53
N PRO A 466 -5.07 0.38 -1.75
CA PRO A 466 -4.63 -0.40 -2.89
C PRO A 466 -3.18 -0.87 -2.77
N THR A 467 -2.39 -0.24 -1.92
CA THR A 467 -0.95 -0.49 -1.73
C THR A 467 -0.66 -1.75 -0.92
N ASN A 468 -1.64 -2.23 -0.14
CA ASN A 468 -1.50 -3.44 0.65
C ASN A 468 -1.26 -4.65 -0.26
N ASP A 469 -0.26 -5.45 0.09
CA ASP A 469 0.14 -6.68 -0.62
C ASP A 469 0.69 -6.48 -2.05
N LEU A 470 0.90 -5.24 -2.52
CA LEU A 470 1.57 -4.97 -3.79
C LEU A 470 3.09 -4.95 -3.60
N ASP A 471 3.82 -5.52 -4.56
CA ASP A 471 5.28 -5.35 -4.60
C ASP A 471 5.66 -3.98 -5.19
N ALA A 472 6.90 -3.54 -4.91
CA ALA A 472 7.38 -2.22 -5.30
C ALA A 472 7.24 -1.95 -6.81
N GLU A 473 7.46 -2.95 -7.67
CA GLU A 473 7.33 -2.82 -9.13
C GLU A 473 5.85 -2.58 -9.54
N THR A 474 4.92 -3.32 -8.92
CA THR A 474 3.47 -3.14 -9.18
C THR A 474 2.98 -1.80 -8.65
N LEU A 475 3.53 -1.36 -7.52
CA LEU A 475 3.20 -0.08 -6.91
C LEU A 475 3.65 1.09 -7.79
N GLU A 476 4.88 1.06 -8.31
CA GLU A 476 5.41 2.04 -9.27
C GLU A 476 4.54 2.12 -10.53
N LEU A 477 4.13 0.97 -11.07
CA LEU A 477 3.23 0.92 -12.22
C LEU A 477 1.87 1.56 -11.93
N LEU A 478 1.30 1.26 -10.75
CA LEU A 478 0.03 1.85 -10.35
C LEU A 478 0.15 3.37 -10.21
N GLU A 479 1.23 3.86 -9.61
CA GLU A 479 1.52 5.29 -9.52
C GLU A 479 1.57 5.96 -10.90
N GLU A 480 2.37 5.41 -11.83
CA GLU A 480 2.50 5.95 -13.19
C GLU A 480 1.14 6.05 -13.88
N GLN A 481 0.28 5.04 -13.70
CA GLN A 481 -1.05 5.03 -14.30
C GLN A 481 -2.00 6.03 -13.67
N LEU A 482 -1.99 6.14 -12.34
CA LEU A 482 -2.84 7.08 -11.62
C LEU A 482 -2.46 8.55 -11.88
N VAL A 483 -1.16 8.82 -12.08
CA VAL A 483 -0.68 10.15 -12.48
C VAL A 483 -1.15 10.52 -13.89
N GLN A 484 -1.24 9.56 -14.81
CA GLN A 484 -1.71 9.79 -16.19
C GLN A 484 -3.23 9.75 -16.32
N TYR A 485 -3.94 9.26 -15.30
CA TYR A 485 -5.40 9.15 -15.33
C TYR A 485 -6.07 10.53 -15.38
N GLN A 486 -6.97 10.72 -16.34
CA GLN A 486 -7.64 12.00 -16.61
C GLN A 486 -8.97 12.16 -15.82
N GLY A 487 -9.43 11.11 -15.15
CA GLY A 487 -10.62 11.15 -14.31
C GLY A 487 -10.32 11.64 -12.90
N THR A 488 -11.34 11.57 -12.05
CA THR A 488 -11.25 11.94 -10.63
C THR A 488 -10.86 10.72 -9.79
N LEU A 489 -9.98 10.92 -8.81
CA LEU A 489 -9.48 9.87 -7.94
C LEU A 489 -9.78 10.18 -6.47
N LEU A 490 -10.36 9.22 -5.76
CA LEU A 490 -10.43 9.18 -4.30
C LEU A 490 -9.55 8.02 -3.81
N LEU A 491 -8.53 8.34 -3.03
CA LEU A 491 -7.51 7.39 -2.60
C LEU A 491 -7.41 7.36 -1.08
N VAL A 492 -7.69 6.22 -0.46
CA VAL A 492 -7.29 5.93 0.92
C VAL A 492 -5.98 5.17 0.88
N SER A 493 -4.95 5.67 1.51
CA SER A 493 -3.68 4.96 1.64
C SER A 493 -2.91 5.40 2.88
N HIS A 494 -2.11 4.48 3.42
CA HIS A 494 -1.13 4.73 4.47
C HIS A 494 0.31 4.83 3.93
N ASP A 495 0.50 4.66 2.62
CA ASP A 495 1.78 4.86 1.96
C ASP A 495 1.99 6.36 1.69
N ARG A 496 2.91 6.96 2.46
CA ARG A 496 3.23 8.40 2.43
C ARG A 496 3.78 8.83 1.06
N GLU A 497 4.64 8.02 0.46
CA GLU A 497 5.26 8.32 -0.83
C GLU A 497 4.27 8.17 -1.99
N PHE A 498 3.41 7.16 -1.91
CA PHE A 498 2.32 6.98 -2.87
C PHE A 498 1.36 8.17 -2.87
N LEU A 499 0.99 8.67 -1.68
CA LEU A 499 0.18 9.88 -1.55
C LEU A 499 0.88 11.09 -2.17
N ASP A 500 2.15 11.34 -1.83
CA ASP A 500 2.91 12.48 -2.36
C ASP A 500 3.03 12.47 -3.89
N ASN A 501 3.15 11.28 -4.48
CA ASN A 501 3.32 11.14 -5.94
C ASN A 501 2.00 11.23 -6.72
N VAL A 502 0.87 10.88 -6.12
CA VAL A 502 -0.39 10.70 -6.85
C VAL A 502 -1.40 11.81 -6.60
N VAL A 503 -1.55 12.29 -5.35
CA VAL A 503 -2.67 13.15 -4.99
C VAL A 503 -2.37 14.65 -5.16
N THR A 504 -3.42 15.45 -5.39
CA THR A 504 -3.33 16.91 -5.50
C THR A 504 -3.83 17.63 -4.26
N SER A 505 -4.66 16.97 -3.44
CA SER A 505 -5.14 17.44 -2.15
C SER A 505 -5.37 16.27 -1.20
N THR A 506 -5.42 16.54 0.09
CA THR A 506 -5.63 15.54 1.14
C THR A 506 -6.76 15.94 2.09
N LEU A 507 -7.65 14.98 2.37
CA LEU A 507 -8.66 15.06 3.44
C LEU A 507 -8.12 14.30 4.65
N VAL A 508 -7.91 14.99 5.75
CA VAL A 508 -7.25 14.41 6.93
C VAL A 508 -8.18 14.42 8.13
N PHE A 509 -8.33 13.25 8.75
CA PHE A 509 -9.01 13.12 10.04
C PHE A 509 -8.05 13.49 11.17
N GLU A 510 -8.26 14.67 11.78
CA GLU A 510 -7.46 15.20 12.88
C GLU A 510 -8.37 15.70 14.00
N ASN A 511 -8.05 15.33 15.26
CA ASN A 511 -8.75 15.83 16.46
C ASN A 511 -10.28 15.66 16.42
N GLY A 512 -10.80 14.67 15.69
CA GLY A 512 -12.24 14.45 15.52
C GLY A 512 -12.91 15.34 14.46
N GLU A 513 -12.12 16.07 13.70
CA GLU A 513 -12.54 16.89 12.56
C GLU A 513 -11.94 16.38 11.26
N LEU A 514 -12.58 16.69 10.14
CA LEU A 514 -12.11 16.38 8.80
C LEU A 514 -11.68 17.67 8.12
N ASN A 515 -10.37 17.80 7.86
CA ASN A 515 -9.77 19.00 7.27
C ASN A 515 -9.22 18.71 5.87
N GLU A 516 -9.33 19.69 4.98
CA GLU A 516 -8.79 19.64 3.64
C GLU A 516 -7.49 20.44 3.52
N TYR A 517 -6.46 19.85 2.89
CA TYR A 517 -5.16 20.45 2.66
C TYR A 517 -4.77 20.31 1.19
N VAL A 518 -4.12 21.33 0.65
CA VAL A 518 -3.60 21.29 -0.72
C VAL A 518 -2.26 20.55 -0.75
N GLY A 519 -2.13 19.58 -1.66
CA GLY A 519 -0.92 18.79 -1.84
C GLY A 519 -0.99 17.39 -1.21
N GLY A 520 0.16 16.72 -1.18
CA GLY A 520 0.34 15.37 -0.65
C GLY A 520 0.54 15.32 0.86
N TYR A 521 1.06 14.20 1.33
CA TYR A 521 1.34 13.94 2.75
C TYR A 521 2.36 14.93 3.35
N GLN A 522 3.46 15.21 2.62
CA GLN A 522 4.49 16.14 3.06
C GLN A 522 3.97 17.58 3.15
N ASP A 523 3.08 17.96 2.24
CA ASP A 523 2.49 19.30 2.24
C ASP A 523 1.51 19.46 3.41
N TRP A 524 0.72 18.43 3.73
CA TRP A 524 -0.09 18.40 4.95
C TRP A 524 0.77 18.58 6.20
N LEU A 525 1.89 17.84 6.35
CA LEU A 525 2.80 17.98 7.51
C LEU A 525 3.31 19.42 7.70
N ARG A 526 3.52 20.16 6.61
CA ARG A 526 3.96 21.58 6.66
C ARG A 526 2.83 22.54 7.00
N GLN A 527 1.60 22.22 6.60
CA GLN A 527 0.43 23.07 6.76
C GLN A 527 -0.27 22.88 8.11
N ARG A 528 -0.14 21.70 8.74
CA ARG A 528 -0.77 21.42 10.02
C ARG A 528 -0.31 22.39 11.12
N PRO A 529 -1.21 22.90 11.99
CA PRO A 529 -0.84 23.72 13.13
C PRO A 529 0.13 22.95 14.05
N SER A 530 1.28 23.55 14.36
CA SER A 530 2.26 22.94 15.28
C SER A 530 1.63 22.75 16.66
N ALA A 531 1.61 21.54 17.17
CA ALA A 531 1.08 21.17 18.50
C ALA A 531 1.86 21.80 19.68
N ALA A 532 2.85 22.66 19.41
CA ALA A 532 3.69 23.29 20.45
C ALA A 532 3.04 24.49 21.17
N SER A 533 1.74 24.83 20.91
CA SER A 533 1.11 26.00 21.53
C SER A 533 0.00 25.71 22.55
N SER A 534 -0.18 24.45 22.99
CA SER A 534 -1.19 24.10 23.99
C SER A 534 -0.60 23.49 25.28
N ALA A 535 0.37 24.18 25.90
CA ALA A 535 0.67 23.98 27.31
C ALA A 535 -0.07 25.05 28.13
N PRO A 536 -0.85 24.70 29.17
CA PRO A 536 -1.55 25.69 29.97
C PRO A 536 -0.56 26.47 30.83
N SER A 537 -0.27 27.70 30.47
CA SER A 537 0.47 28.63 31.30
C SER A 537 -0.44 29.16 32.41
N ALA A 538 -0.17 28.70 33.63
CA ALA A 538 -0.74 29.31 34.83
C ALA A 538 -0.06 30.64 35.15
N SER A 539 -0.89 31.66 35.17
CA SER A 539 -0.84 32.95 35.89
C SER A 539 0.51 33.56 36.34
N ALA A 540 0.82 34.74 35.81
CA ALA A 540 1.20 35.90 36.64
C ALA A 540 1.02 37.21 35.84
N LYS A 541 0.29 38.15 36.44
CA LYS A 541 0.02 39.51 35.95
C LYS A 541 1.25 40.44 36.05
N ALA A 542 1.50 41.29 35.05
CA ALA A 542 1.66 42.74 35.16
C ALA A 542 2.09 43.34 33.79
N PRO A 543 1.90 44.67 33.57
CA PRO A 543 1.40 45.18 32.29
C PRO A 543 2.38 46.06 31.49
N LYS A 544 1.96 46.37 30.23
CA LYS A 544 2.40 47.40 29.29
C LYS A 544 3.70 47.16 28.49
N GLU A 545 3.60 47.09 27.17
CA GLU A 545 3.58 48.25 26.24
C GLU A 545 3.22 47.83 24.83
N GLU A 546 2.41 48.68 24.20
CA GLU A 546 1.96 48.60 22.80
C GLU A 546 3.13 48.74 21.83
N LYS A 547 3.25 47.76 20.88
CA LYS A 547 3.74 48.06 19.52
C LYS A 547 2.97 47.20 18.52
N ALA A 548 2.43 47.89 17.53
CA ALA A 548 1.52 47.47 16.50
C ALA A 548 2.03 46.24 15.69
N LYS A 549 1.19 45.21 15.57
CA LYS A 549 1.25 44.15 14.54
C LYS A 549 0.49 44.60 13.29
N PRO A 550 1.01 44.26 12.07
CA PRO A 550 0.20 44.46 10.88
C PRO A 550 -1.01 43.50 10.92
N PRO A 551 -2.13 43.90 10.32
CA PRO A 551 -3.38 43.16 10.46
C PRO A 551 -3.32 41.81 9.68
N ALA A 552 -3.65 40.72 10.39
CA ALA A 552 -4.05 39.48 9.75
C ALA A 552 -5.28 39.76 8.87
N ALA A 553 -5.22 39.31 7.62
CA ALA A 553 -6.33 39.43 6.69
C ALA A 553 -7.56 38.71 7.28
N ALA A 554 -8.53 39.49 7.71
CA ALA A 554 -9.84 39.03 8.08
C ALA A 554 -10.50 38.44 6.80
N LYS A 555 -10.93 37.19 6.84
CA LYS A 555 -11.84 36.64 5.83
C LYS A 555 -13.01 37.62 5.70
N LYS A 556 -13.15 38.25 4.54
CA LYS A 556 -14.28 39.12 4.25
C LYS A 556 -15.53 38.24 4.25
N LYS A 557 -16.50 38.52 5.12
CA LYS A 557 -17.81 37.89 5.03
C LYS A 557 -18.38 38.22 3.66
N LEU A 558 -18.73 37.22 2.88
CA LEU A 558 -19.43 37.35 1.61
C LEU A 558 -20.65 38.25 1.77
N SER A 559 -20.88 39.11 0.78
CA SER A 559 -22.08 39.91 0.73
C SER A 559 -23.31 38.99 0.64
N TYR A 560 -24.46 39.39 1.23
CA TYR A 560 -25.71 38.65 1.13
C TYR A 560 -26.10 38.32 -0.34
N LYS A 561 -25.73 39.18 -1.29
CA LYS A 561 -25.90 38.93 -2.72
C LYS A 561 -24.97 37.83 -3.24
N ASP A 562 -23.71 37.83 -2.83
CA ASP A 562 -22.73 36.84 -3.25
C ASP A 562 -23.07 35.46 -2.67
N GLN A 563 -23.60 35.42 -1.46
CA GLN A 563 -24.06 34.17 -0.83
C GLN A 563 -25.30 33.59 -1.54
N GLN A 564 -26.23 34.42 -1.96
CA GLN A 564 -27.40 34.02 -2.73
C GLN A 564 -27.03 33.58 -4.17
N GLU A 565 -25.98 34.18 -4.72
CA GLU A 565 -25.41 33.80 -6.01
C GLU A 565 -24.69 32.45 -5.91
N LEU A 566 -23.87 32.24 -4.87
CA LEU A 566 -23.20 30.99 -4.56
C LEU A 566 -24.17 29.80 -4.43
N ASP A 567 -25.31 30.02 -3.78
CA ASP A 567 -26.34 28.98 -3.61
C ASP A 567 -27.05 28.61 -4.93
N LYS A 568 -27.06 29.49 -5.92
CA LYS A 568 -27.74 29.26 -7.21
C LYS A 568 -26.83 28.72 -8.30
N LEU A 569 -25.55 29.03 -8.22
CA LEU A 569 -24.57 28.64 -9.24
C LEU A 569 -24.48 27.13 -9.47
N PRO A 570 -24.49 26.24 -8.46
CA PRO A 570 -24.46 24.80 -8.68
C PRO A 570 -25.64 24.29 -9.50
N SER A 571 -26.86 24.78 -9.22
CA SER A 571 -28.06 24.39 -9.99
C SER A 571 -28.04 24.95 -11.42
N GLN A 572 -27.42 26.10 -11.65
CA GLN A 572 -27.21 26.64 -13.01
C GLN A 572 -26.17 25.83 -13.79
N ILE A 573 -25.10 25.42 -13.14
CA ILE A 573 -24.07 24.54 -13.72
C ILE A 573 -24.71 23.21 -14.16
N GLU A 574 -25.49 22.58 -13.28
CA GLU A 574 -26.19 21.33 -13.59
C GLU A 574 -27.16 21.46 -14.78
N THR A 575 -27.91 22.58 -14.84
CA THR A 575 -28.83 22.82 -15.96
C THR A 575 -28.08 22.99 -17.28
N LEU A 576 -26.97 23.73 -17.29
CA LEU A 576 -26.15 23.94 -18.48
C LEU A 576 -25.47 22.64 -18.93
N GLU A 577 -25.03 21.79 -18.01
CA GLU A 577 -24.48 20.47 -18.33
C GLU A 577 -25.53 19.55 -18.99
N GLN A 578 -26.76 19.56 -18.47
CA GLN A 578 -27.87 18.80 -19.07
C GLN A 578 -28.24 19.32 -20.48
N GLU A 579 -28.21 20.64 -20.71
CA GLU A 579 -28.43 21.22 -22.04
C GLU A 579 -27.33 20.82 -23.03
N ILE A 580 -26.07 20.80 -22.60
CA ILE A 580 -24.93 20.36 -23.41
C ILE A 580 -25.09 18.88 -23.77
N GLU A 581 -25.46 18.03 -22.80
CA GLU A 581 -25.69 16.61 -23.03
C GLU A 581 -26.81 16.33 -24.04
N GLN A 582 -27.92 17.06 -23.92
CA GLN A 582 -29.02 16.96 -24.89
C GLN A 582 -28.58 17.37 -26.31
N CYS A 583 -27.78 18.44 -26.43
CA CYS A 583 -27.21 18.86 -27.71
C CYS A 583 -26.26 17.81 -28.27
N HIS A 584 -25.38 17.25 -27.46
CA HIS A 584 -24.46 16.20 -27.88
C HIS A 584 -25.18 14.91 -28.30
N THR A 585 -26.23 14.52 -27.55
CA THR A 585 -27.04 13.35 -27.90
C THR A 585 -27.71 13.55 -29.27
N ALA A 586 -28.24 14.76 -29.55
CA ALA A 586 -28.83 15.09 -30.84
C ALA A 586 -27.79 15.15 -31.96
N LEU A 587 -26.58 15.65 -31.70
CA LEU A 587 -25.48 15.75 -32.67
C LEU A 587 -24.84 14.40 -32.98
N ASN A 588 -24.94 13.41 -32.10
CA ASN A 588 -24.44 12.04 -32.30
C ASN A 588 -25.36 11.20 -33.21
N ASP A 589 -26.51 11.70 -33.61
CA ASP A 589 -27.37 11.02 -34.61
C ASP A 589 -26.73 11.12 -36.02
N PRO A 590 -26.28 9.99 -36.60
CA PRO A 590 -25.58 9.99 -37.88
C PRO A 590 -26.43 10.55 -39.06
N ASP A 591 -27.74 10.48 -38.91
CA ASP A 591 -28.66 10.88 -39.97
C ASP A 591 -29.08 12.37 -39.87
N LEU A 592 -28.83 13.03 -38.74
CA LEU A 592 -29.25 14.41 -38.50
C LEU A 592 -28.64 15.40 -39.49
N TYR A 593 -27.35 15.22 -39.81
CA TYR A 593 -26.66 16.09 -40.78
C TYR A 593 -27.20 15.97 -42.21
N GLN A 594 -27.69 14.78 -42.59
CA GLN A 594 -28.25 14.52 -43.92
C GLN A 594 -29.72 14.91 -44.02
N THR A 595 -30.50 14.75 -42.93
CA THR A 595 -31.94 14.99 -42.90
C THR A 595 -32.31 16.44 -42.59
N ASP A 596 -31.59 17.08 -41.64
CA ASP A 596 -31.84 18.49 -41.26
C ASP A 596 -30.53 19.23 -40.90
N PRO A 597 -29.80 19.75 -41.90
CA PRO A 597 -28.55 20.50 -41.66
C PRO A 597 -28.75 21.78 -40.83
N LYS A 598 -29.97 22.35 -40.82
CA LYS A 598 -30.26 23.55 -40.02
C LYS A 598 -30.43 23.19 -38.54
N ALA A 599 -31.01 22.04 -38.22
CA ALA A 599 -31.09 21.55 -36.84
C ALA A 599 -29.69 21.20 -36.31
N PHE A 600 -28.84 20.57 -37.10
CA PHE A 600 -27.43 20.29 -36.74
C PHE A 600 -26.67 21.58 -36.39
N GLN A 601 -26.78 22.60 -37.26
CA GLN A 601 -26.12 23.89 -37.00
C GLN A 601 -26.67 24.57 -35.73
N ARG A 602 -27.99 24.48 -35.48
CA ARG A 602 -28.63 25.04 -34.29
C ARG A 602 -28.13 24.34 -33.01
N TYR A 603 -28.07 23.02 -32.99
CA TYR A 603 -27.55 22.28 -31.86
C TYR A 603 -26.06 22.55 -31.61
N THR A 604 -25.26 22.70 -32.64
CA THR A 604 -23.85 23.09 -32.53
C THR A 604 -23.69 24.49 -31.91
N GLU A 605 -24.47 25.48 -32.38
CA GLU A 605 -24.44 26.83 -31.79
C GLU A 605 -24.96 26.87 -30.35
N GLN A 606 -25.96 26.04 -30.03
CA GLN A 606 -26.54 25.94 -28.70
C GLN A 606 -25.55 25.27 -27.73
N SER A 607 -24.86 24.20 -28.16
CA SER A 607 -23.79 23.57 -27.39
C SER A 607 -22.66 24.54 -27.05
N GLN A 608 -22.16 25.28 -28.07
CA GLN A 608 -21.10 26.28 -27.86
C GLN A 608 -21.50 27.41 -26.89
N LYS A 609 -22.75 27.85 -26.98
CA LYS A 609 -23.27 28.89 -26.05
C LYS A 609 -23.39 28.35 -24.62
N ALA A 610 -23.90 27.13 -24.48
CA ALA A 610 -24.05 26.49 -23.17
C ALA A 610 -22.66 26.21 -22.54
N GLU A 611 -21.68 25.76 -23.33
CA GLU A 611 -20.28 25.57 -22.88
C GLU A 611 -19.66 26.89 -22.41
N SER A 612 -19.82 27.97 -23.16
CA SER A 612 -19.30 29.28 -22.75
C SER A 612 -19.98 29.81 -21.48
N ALA A 613 -21.29 29.59 -21.34
CA ALA A 613 -22.05 29.98 -20.16
C ALA A 613 -21.65 29.15 -18.94
N LEU A 614 -21.39 27.86 -19.13
CA LEU A 614 -20.90 26.93 -18.12
C LEU A 614 -19.54 27.38 -17.58
N GLU A 615 -18.62 27.75 -18.47
CA GLU A 615 -17.29 28.23 -18.07
C GLU A 615 -17.37 29.51 -17.23
N VAL A 616 -18.23 30.45 -17.60
CA VAL A 616 -18.44 31.69 -16.84
C VAL A 616 -19.08 31.41 -15.46
N ALA A 617 -20.10 30.56 -15.42
CA ALA A 617 -20.76 30.19 -14.17
C ALA A 617 -19.81 29.44 -13.21
N PHE A 618 -18.98 28.56 -13.75
CA PHE A 618 -18.00 27.81 -13.00
C PHE A 618 -16.88 28.70 -12.43
N ASN A 619 -16.30 29.58 -13.24
CA ASN A 619 -15.28 30.52 -12.79
C ASN A 619 -15.83 31.46 -11.68
N ARG A 620 -17.08 31.89 -11.83
CA ARG A 620 -17.75 32.74 -10.82
C ARG A 620 -18.02 31.99 -9.53
N TRP A 621 -18.43 30.73 -9.62
CA TRP A 621 -18.60 29.87 -8.46
C TRP A 621 -17.30 29.67 -7.71
N GLN A 622 -16.20 29.39 -8.41
CA GLN A 622 -14.87 29.21 -7.83
C GLN A 622 -14.32 30.49 -7.16
N GLU A 623 -14.58 31.67 -7.76
CA GLU A 623 -14.24 32.97 -7.15
C GLU A 623 -14.97 33.20 -5.82
N LEU A 624 -16.26 32.86 -5.76
CA LEU A 624 -17.09 33.07 -4.58
C LEU A 624 -16.81 32.04 -3.49
N ASP A 625 -16.49 30.80 -3.86
CA ASP A 625 -16.16 29.72 -2.93
C ASP A 625 -14.77 29.92 -2.28
N SER A 626 -13.86 30.61 -2.97
CA SER A 626 -12.51 30.92 -2.48
C SER A 626 -12.42 32.13 -1.55
N GLN A 627 -13.49 32.93 -1.38
CA GLN A 627 -13.55 34.14 -0.52
C GLN A 627 -14.15 33.85 0.86
#